data_1f0b9ccc6bf83a744266b4385b92fdff
#
_entry.id   1f0b9ccc6bf83a744266b4385b92fdff
#
_cell.length_a   1.000
_cell.length_b   1.000
_cell.length_c   1.000
_cell.angle_alpha   90.00
_cell.angle_beta   90.00
_cell.angle_gamma   90.00
#
_symmetry.space_group_name_H-M   'P 1'
#
loop_
_entity.id
_entity.type
_entity.pdbx_description
1 polymer ?
#
loop_
_entity_poly.entity_id
_entity_poly.type
_entity_poly.pdbx_seq_one_letter_code
_entity_poly.pdbx_strand_id
1 'polypeptide(L)'
;QRTITEDFGLANAYYIRYLAIDEMFQTVKEKRIKPGNPNGIIKGLTKKFLSDAPIKLGIGYDEDDSLPSFHYAFFDSENFRSTGISQLLGMNPIGDFSTFRFTRMNPKSNGRIEKLSVLGFDDMRTKLKSQYESFSIYTDQYLFLDSDYFVWRENGEIVAGVQPNKCEWEVKQMSGFSGLMMVKVLPNIPLLKKYVNPKKFEFVTLDYVFFAEGYEDKLELLFEGMLHEYDVFFSLIFQDLKSPFTRVLKNMDMGLMSHFSNVPNGKVMMTLNNVSDAQKENITNKPIFTCGVDMS
;
A
#
# COMPACT_ATOMS: atom_id res chain seq x y z
N GLN A 1 4.42 -12.47 7.61
CA GLN A 1 5.19 -11.77 6.57
C GLN A 1 6.60 -11.49 7.09
N ARG A 2 7.62 -11.75 6.28
CA ARG A 2 9.00 -11.37 6.61
C ARG A 2 9.39 -10.14 5.82
N THR A 3 10.05 -9.21 6.49
CA THR A 3 10.53 -7.96 5.89
C THR A 3 12.02 -7.83 6.12
N ILE A 4 12.67 -7.10 5.24
CA ILE A 4 14.07 -6.71 5.38
C ILE A 4 14.09 -5.28 5.88
N THR A 5 14.90 -5.04 6.91
CA THR A 5 15.14 -3.69 7.42
C THR A 5 16.63 -3.38 7.33
N GLU A 6 16.96 -2.12 7.09
CA GLU A 6 18.34 -1.69 7.05
C GLU A 6 19.01 -1.80 8.45
N ASP A 7 18.23 -1.55 9.51
CA ASP A 7 18.78 -1.42 10.86
C ASP A 7 18.99 -2.75 11.59
N PHE A 8 18.20 -3.80 11.28
CA PHE A 8 18.29 -5.08 11.98
C PHE A 8 18.08 -6.32 11.11
N GLY A 9 18.15 -6.15 9.79
CA GLY A 9 18.05 -7.26 8.83
C GLY A 9 16.64 -7.82 8.74
N LEU A 10 16.47 -9.12 8.98
CA LEU A 10 15.19 -9.79 8.85
C LEU A 10 14.29 -9.54 10.08
N ALA A 11 13.02 -9.26 9.85
CA ALA A 11 12.01 -9.08 10.89
C ALA A 11 10.69 -9.78 10.54
N ASN A 12 9.91 -10.13 11.56
CA ASN A 12 8.56 -10.65 11.41
C ASN A 12 7.56 -9.48 11.38
N ALA A 13 6.77 -9.38 10.29
CA ALA A 13 5.79 -8.32 10.11
C ALA A 13 4.38 -8.88 10.07
N TYR A 14 3.48 -8.26 10.83
CA TYR A 14 2.08 -8.68 10.96
C TYR A 14 1.16 -7.54 10.54
N TYR A 15 0.49 -7.72 9.41
CA TYR A 15 -0.47 -6.74 8.91
C TYR A 15 -1.81 -6.86 9.63
N ILE A 16 -2.27 -5.76 10.21
CA ILE A 16 -3.59 -5.67 10.85
C ILE A 16 -4.55 -5.06 9.84
N ARG A 17 -5.41 -5.92 9.28
CA ARG A 17 -6.45 -5.54 8.33
C ARG A 17 -7.83 -5.62 9.00
N TYR A 18 -8.71 -4.69 8.66
CA TYR A 18 -10.11 -4.69 9.11
C TYR A 18 -10.28 -4.72 10.64
N LEU A 19 -9.61 -3.84 11.36
CA LEU A 19 -9.89 -3.64 12.78
C LEU A 19 -11.31 -3.06 12.93
N ALA A 20 -12.30 -3.93 12.98
CA ALA A 20 -13.70 -3.58 13.22
C ALA A 20 -14.06 -3.78 14.69
N ILE A 21 -14.65 -2.77 15.29
CA ILE A 21 -15.25 -2.88 16.63
C ILE A 21 -16.76 -2.90 16.44
N ASP A 22 -17.41 -3.95 16.95
CA ASP A 22 -18.85 -4.12 16.92
C ASP A 22 -19.59 -2.84 17.35
N GLU A 23 -20.62 -2.46 16.62
CA GLU A 23 -21.41 -1.24 16.89
C GLU A 23 -21.98 -1.22 18.31
N MET A 24 -22.33 -2.36 18.87
CA MET A 24 -22.82 -2.47 20.25
C MET A 24 -21.76 -1.98 21.26
N PHE A 25 -20.48 -2.23 21.01
CA PHE A 25 -19.37 -1.69 21.81
C PHE A 25 -19.05 -0.24 21.47
N GLN A 26 -19.45 0.24 20.31
CA GLN A 26 -19.27 1.64 19.92
C GLN A 26 -20.26 2.55 20.63
N THR A 27 -21.54 2.15 20.74
CA THR A 27 -22.61 2.95 21.36
C THR A 27 -22.48 3.06 22.88
N VAL A 28 -21.98 2.02 23.54
CA VAL A 28 -21.71 2.06 24.99
C VAL A 28 -20.59 3.08 25.33
N LYS A 29 -19.75 3.42 24.36
CA LYS A 29 -18.61 4.32 24.55
C LYS A 29 -18.94 5.80 24.50
N GLU A 30 -19.91 6.23 23.71
CA GLU A 30 -20.23 7.66 23.62
C GLU A 30 -20.69 8.26 24.95
N LYS A 31 -21.24 7.44 25.86
CA LYS A 31 -21.70 7.89 27.17
C LYS A 31 -20.70 7.73 28.34
N ARG A 32 -19.56 7.02 28.15
CA ARG A 32 -18.70 6.61 29.29
C ARG A 32 -17.20 6.80 29.17
N ILE A 33 -16.66 7.26 28.06
CA ILE A 33 -15.22 7.52 28.01
C ILE A 33 -14.94 8.98 28.38
N LYS A 34 -14.69 9.21 29.66
CA LYS A 34 -13.85 10.34 30.06
C LYS A 34 -12.44 10.09 29.50
N PRO A 35 -11.79 11.08 28.85
CA PRO A 35 -10.40 10.95 28.46
C PRO A 35 -9.59 10.60 29.74
N GLY A 36 -8.94 9.45 29.73
CA GLY A 36 -8.04 9.10 30.84
C GLY A 36 -8.28 7.76 31.57
N ASN A 37 -9.27 6.95 31.21
CA ASN A 37 -9.38 5.62 31.83
C ASN A 37 -8.70 4.53 30.94
N PRO A 38 -7.46 4.14 31.28
CA PRO A 38 -6.69 3.21 30.47
C PRO A 38 -7.09 1.72 30.62
N ASN A 39 -8.03 1.40 31.52
CA ASN A 39 -8.24 0.02 32.00
C ASN A 39 -9.48 -0.68 31.48
N GLY A 40 -9.94 -0.38 30.27
CA GLY A 40 -11.00 -1.18 29.64
C GLY A 40 -10.51 -2.60 29.31
N ILE A 41 -11.30 -3.61 29.61
CA ILE A 41 -11.00 -5.03 29.35
C ILE A 41 -10.56 -5.25 27.91
N ILE A 42 -11.25 -4.62 26.93
CA ILE A 42 -10.93 -4.72 25.51
C ILE A 42 -9.53 -4.15 25.22
N LYS A 43 -9.20 -2.98 25.80
CA LYS A 43 -7.86 -2.39 25.64
C LYS A 43 -6.78 -3.29 26.21
N GLY A 44 -7.00 -3.90 27.37
CA GLY A 44 -6.06 -4.82 27.99
C GLY A 44 -5.84 -6.06 27.13
N LEU A 45 -6.92 -6.67 26.62
CA LEU A 45 -6.85 -7.85 25.74
C LEU A 45 -6.18 -7.53 24.39
N THR A 46 -6.54 -6.44 23.74
CA THR A 46 -5.95 -6.09 22.45
C THR A 46 -4.51 -5.64 22.60
N LYS A 47 -4.17 -4.91 23.66
CA LYS A 47 -2.77 -4.56 23.95
C LYS A 47 -1.94 -5.83 24.21
N LYS A 48 -2.48 -6.78 24.96
CA LYS A 48 -1.85 -8.07 25.20
C LYS A 48 -1.69 -8.86 23.89
N PHE A 49 -2.71 -8.87 23.05
CA PHE A 49 -2.65 -9.51 21.72
C PHE A 49 -1.55 -8.90 20.84
N LEU A 50 -1.38 -7.58 20.83
CA LEU A 50 -0.34 -6.89 20.08
C LEU A 50 1.05 -6.95 20.73
N SER A 51 1.14 -7.23 22.02
CA SER A 51 2.40 -7.39 22.74
C SER A 51 2.90 -8.82 22.80
N ASP A 52 1.98 -9.78 22.74
CA ASP A 52 2.33 -11.20 22.70
C ASP A 52 2.61 -11.56 21.23
N ALA A 53 3.75 -12.19 20.97
CA ALA A 53 4.07 -12.66 19.64
C ALA A 53 2.97 -13.62 19.14
N PRO A 54 2.55 -13.54 17.87
CA PRO A 54 1.47 -14.35 17.29
C PRO A 54 1.63 -15.85 17.44
N ILE A 55 2.84 -16.33 17.69
CA ILE A 55 3.18 -17.74 17.97
C ILE A 55 2.34 -18.30 19.13
N LYS A 56 2.04 -17.50 20.16
CA LYS A 56 1.17 -17.93 21.27
C LYS A 56 -0.29 -18.13 20.88
N LEU A 57 -0.66 -17.72 19.67
CA LEU A 57 -2.02 -17.84 19.13
C LEU A 57 -2.22 -19.07 18.24
N GLY A 58 -1.22 -19.94 18.12
CA GLY A 58 -1.31 -21.15 17.31
C GLY A 58 -1.43 -20.90 15.80
N ILE A 59 -1.10 -19.72 15.35
CA ILE A 59 -0.98 -19.40 13.93
C ILE A 59 0.35 -19.96 13.47
N GLY A 60 0.31 -21.19 12.97
CA GLY A 60 1.47 -22.03 12.70
C GLY A 60 2.38 -21.52 11.61
N TYR A 61 3.45 -20.88 12.02
CA TYR A 61 4.62 -20.66 11.21
C TYR A 61 5.85 -21.04 12.05
N ASP A 62 6.85 -21.64 11.41
CA ASP A 62 8.21 -21.78 11.96
C ASP A 62 8.83 -20.38 12.08
N GLU A 63 8.38 -19.60 13.05
CA GLU A 63 8.87 -18.26 13.30
C GLU A 63 10.01 -18.31 14.28
N ASP A 64 11.09 -17.64 13.93
CA ASP A 64 12.20 -17.42 14.85
C ASP A 64 11.80 -16.30 15.83
N ASP A 65 11.46 -16.69 17.07
CA ASP A 65 11.08 -15.79 18.15
C ASP A 65 12.20 -14.78 18.51
N SER A 66 13.42 -15.02 18.08
CA SER A 66 14.55 -14.13 18.33
C SER A 66 14.55 -12.91 17.40
N LEU A 67 13.83 -12.98 16.28
CA LEU A 67 13.77 -11.86 15.34
C LEU A 67 12.93 -10.70 15.90
N PRO A 68 13.30 -9.46 15.60
CA PRO A 68 12.45 -8.31 15.82
C PRO A 68 11.09 -8.51 15.16
N SER A 69 10.03 -8.01 15.79
CA SER A 69 8.69 -8.13 15.22
C SER A 69 7.90 -6.83 15.33
N PHE A 70 6.99 -6.62 14.39
CA PHE A 70 6.12 -5.47 14.41
C PHE A 70 4.74 -5.79 13.83
N HIS A 71 3.73 -5.14 14.40
CA HIS A 71 2.40 -5.08 13.81
C HIS A 71 2.25 -3.73 13.09
N TYR A 72 1.66 -3.74 11.90
CA TYR A 72 1.44 -2.51 11.15
C TYR A 72 0.03 -2.47 10.55
N ALA A 73 -0.43 -1.25 10.31
CA ALA A 73 -1.72 -0.99 9.67
C ALA A 73 -1.67 0.31 8.89
N PHE A 74 -2.48 0.38 7.84
CA PHE A 74 -2.65 1.58 7.02
C PHE A 74 -4.01 2.22 7.33
N PHE A 75 -4.01 3.53 7.57
CA PHE A 75 -5.22 4.29 7.83
C PHE A 75 -5.28 5.52 6.94
N ASP A 76 -6.49 5.86 6.50
CA ASP A 76 -6.75 7.18 5.96
C ASP A 76 -6.45 8.25 7.02
N SER A 77 -5.78 9.34 6.63
CA SER A 77 -5.40 10.43 7.53
C SER A 77 -6.59 11.10 8.18
N GLU A 78 -7.77 11.07 7.54
CA GLU A 78 -9.03 11.61 8.07
C GLU A 78 -9.75 10.62 9.01
N ASN A 79 -9.29 9.38 9.10
CA ASN A 79 -9.86 8.38 10.01
C ASN A 79 -9.30 8.52 11.43
N PHE A 80 -9.58 9.66 12.06
CA PHE A 80 -9.13 9.98 13.42
C PHE A 80 -9.55 8.94 14.46
N ARG A 81 -10.68 8.27 14.22
CA ARG A 81 -11.19 7.23 15.14
C ARG A 81 -10.30 6.01 15.15
N SER A 82 -9.99 5.45 13.97
CA SER A 82 -9.11 4.30 13.86
C SER A 82 -7.70 4.63 14.34
N THR A 83 -7.17 5.79 13.98
CA THR A 83 -5.88 6.28 14.45
C THR A 83 -5.84 6.38 15.98
N GLY A 84 -6.87 6.98 16.61
CA GLY A 84 -6.95 7.10 18.07
C GLY A 84 -7.04 5.75 18.79
N ILE A 85 -7.79 4.79 18.24
CA ILE A 85 -7.86 3.43 18.77
C ILE A 85 -6.50 2.74 18.67
N SER A 86 -5.84 2.83 17.51
CA SER A 86 -4.52 2.22 17.31
C SER A 86 -3.47 2.77 18.26
N GLN A 87 -3.47 4.08 18.50
CA GLN A 87 -2.60 4.70 19.51
C GLN A 87 -2.87 4.18 20.92
N LEU A 88 -4.15 4.00 21.28
CA LEU A 88 -4.53 3.37 22.55
C LEU A 88 -4.04 1.92 22.68
N LEU A 89 -3.85 1.23 21.57
CA LEU A 89 -3.30 -0.12 21.49
C LEU A 89 -1.76 -0.16 21.48
N GLY A 90 -1.11 1.01 21.49
CA GLY A 90 0.34 1.14 21.52
C GLY A 90 0.98 1.25 20.14
N MET A 91 0.18 1.39 19.06
CA MET A 91 0.72 1.70 17.74
C MET A 91 1.09 3.19 17.65
N ASN A 92 2.19 3.48 17.02
CA ASN A 92 2.65 4.84 16.76
C ASN A 92 2.66 5.13 15.26
N PRO A 93 2.41 6.37 14.83
CA PRO A 93 2.61 6.75 13.44
C PRO A 93 4.10 6.77 13.13
N ILE A 94 4.50 6.07 12.08
CA ILE A 94 5.90 5.95 11.67
C ILE A 94 6.16 6.53 10.28
N GLY A 95 5.11 6.73 9.48
CA GLY A 95 5.21 7.31 8.15
C GLY A 95 3.87 7.79 7.63
N ASP A 96 3.92 8.63 6.62
CA ASP A 96 2.77 9.08 5.86
C ASP A 96 2.94 8.65 4.41
N PHE A 97 1.87 8.16 3.79
CA PHE A 97 1.87 7.78 2.38
C PHE A 97 0.78 8.52 1.61
N SER A 98 0.98 8.64 0.31
CA SER A 98 -0.01 9.16 -0.63
C SER A 98 -0.48 8.07 -1.58
N THR A 99 -1.75 8.18 -1.99
CA THR A 99 -2.35 7.32 -3.01
C THR A 99 -2.40 8.08 -4.33
N PHE A 100 -1.50 7.77 -5.24
CA PHE A 100 -1.48 8.32 -6.58
C PHE A 100 -2.45 7.56 -7.48
N ARG A 101 -3.15 8.28 -8.34
CA ARG A 101 -4.16 7.75 -9.26
C ARG A 101 -3.73 8.02 -10.69
N PHE A 102 -3.30 6.99 -11.37
CA PHE A 102 -2.92 7.09 -12.77
C PHE A 102 -4.10 6.64 -13.65
N THR A 103 -4.47 7.45 -14.64
CA THR A 103 -5.66 7.20 -15.46
C THR A 103 -5.41 7.48 -16.93
N ARG A 104 -5.92 6.58 -17.79
CA ARG A 104 -6.01 6.80 -19.25
C ARG A 104 -7.37 6.29 -19.74
N MET A 105 -8.15 7.16 -20.38
CA MET A 105 -9.49 6.81 -20.87
C MET A 105 -9.46 5.83 -22.06
N ASN A 106 -8.36 5.79 -22.79
CA ASN A 106 -8.14 4.88 -23.89
C ASN A 106 -6.67 4.44 -23.89
N PRO A 107 -6.28 3.57 -22.93
CA PRO A 107 -4.89 3.19 -22.77
C PRO A 107 -4.37 2.48 -24.02
N LYS A 108 -3.14 2.79 -24.39
CA LYS A 108 -2.51 2.27 -25.60
C LYS A 108 -1.54 1.15 -25.25
N SER A 109 -1.52 0.13 -26.09
CA SER A 109 -0.46 -0.87 -26.08
C SER A 109 0.86 -0.26 -26.54
N ASN A 110 1.94 -0.72 -25.96
CA ASN A 110 3.28 -0.39 -26.39
C ASN A 110 4.08 -1.68 -26.60
N GLY A 111 4.51 -1.94 -27.84
CA GLY A 111 5.22 -3.16 -28.20
C GLY A 111 6.62 -3.34 -27.59
N ARG A 112 7.07 -2.38 -26.75
CA ARG A 112 8.33 -2.48 -25.98
C ARG A 112 8.13 -3.00 -24.57
N ILE A 113 6.88 -3.14 -24.15
CA ILE A 113 6.53 -3.70 -22.84
C ILE A 113 6.46 -5.21 -22.99
N GLU A 114 7.18 -5.90 -22.15
CA GLU A 114 7.19 -7.36 -22.14
C GLU A 114 6.98 -7.90 -20.71
N LYS A 115 6.34 -9.04 -20.62
CA LYS A 115 6.24 -9.78 -19.35
C LYS A 115 7.61 -10.41 -19.06
N LEU A 116 8.12 -10.17 -17.87
CA LEU A 116 9.41 -10.72 -17.45
C LEU A 116 9.33 -12.24 -17.32
N SER A 117 10.24 -12.94 -17.96
CA SER A 117 10.34 -14.39 -17.82
C SER A 117 10.87 -14.79 -16.43
N VAL A 118 10.54 -15.98 -15.99
CA VAL A 118 11.02 -16.53 -14.68
C VAL A 118 12.54 -16.50 -14.58
N LEU A 119 13.27 -16.66 -15.69
CA LEU A 119 14.73 -16.59 -15.73
C LEU A 119 15.28 -15.20 -15.36
N GLY A 120 14.47 -14.14 -15.49
CA GLY A 120 14.85 -12.77 -15.13
C GLY A 120 14.50 -12.37 -13.69
N PHE A 121 13.82 -13.22 -12.94
CA PHE A 121 13.31 -12.87 -11.61
C PHE A 121 14.41 -12.55 -10.59
N ASP A 122 15.50 -13.30 -10.57
CA ASP A 122 16.59 -13.08 -9.63
C ASP A 122 17.35 -11.77 -9.91
N ASP A 123 17.58 -11.46 -11.20
CA ASP A 123 18.17 -10.18 -11.58
C ASP A 123 17.26 -9.02 -11.17
N MET A 124 15.96 -9.12 -11.46
CA MET A 124 15.00 -8.08 -11.10
C MET A 124 14.85 -7.92 -9.57
N ARG A 125 14.86 -9.00 -8.82
CA ARG A 125 14.90 -8.97 -7.35
C ARG A 125 16.11 -8.22 -6.82
N THR A 126 17.27 -8.44 -7.43
CA THR A 126 18.52 -7.74 -7.06
C THR A 126 18.42 -6.24 -7.35
N LYS A 127 17.89 -5.86 -8.53
CA LYS A 127 17.67 -4.46 -8.90
C LYS A 127 16.70 -3.75 -7.94
N LEU A 128 15.59 -4.40 -7.60
CA LEU A 128 14.62 -3.86 -6.65
C LEU A 128 15.20 -3.72 -5.23
N LYS A 129 15.95 -4.70 -4.75
CA LYS A 129 16.65 -4.59 -3.45
C LYS A 129 17.59 -3.39 -3.42
N SER A 130 18.36 -3.16 -4.48
CA SER A 130 19.23 -1.99 -4.59
C SER A 130 18.44 -0.67 -4.60
N GLN A 131 17.34 -0.60 -5.36
CA GLN A 131 16.52 0.60 -5.42
C GLN A 131 15.83 0.93 -4.09
N TYR A 132 15.43 -0.08 -3.33
CA TYR A 132 14.76 0.07 -2.03
C TYR A 132 15.73 -0.04 -0.83
N GLU A 133 17.05 -0.04 -1.07
CA GLU A 133 18.08 -0.16 -0.03
C GLU A 133 17.98 0.93 1.06
N SER A 134 17.62 2.15 0.67
CA SER A 134 17.45 3.28 1.59
C SER A 134 16.15 3.26 2.40
N PHE A 135 15.26 2.30 2.16
CA PHE A 135 14.00 2.17 2.88
C PHE A 135 14.23 1.49 4.23
N SER A 136 13.59 2.02 5.28
CA SER A 136 13.68 1.42 6.60
C SER A 136 13.04 0.04 6.67
N ILE A 137 11.99 -0.19 5.87
CA ILE A 137 11.27 -1.46 5.79
C ILE A 137 11.00 -1.76 4.31
N TYR A 138 11.35 -2.96 3.87
CA TYR A 138 11.09 -3.48 2.54
C TYR A 138 10.69 -4.96 2.64
N THR A 139 9.72 -5.38 1.85
CA THR A 139 9.34 -6.80 1.70
C THR A 139 9.26 -7.18 0.23
N ASP A 140 9.77 -8.34 -0.11
CA ASP A 140 9.65 -8.95 -1.44
C ASP A 140 8.70 -10.17 -1.44
N GLN A 141 7.91 -10.33 -0.37
CA GLN A 141 7.03 -11.49 -0.20
C GLN A 141 5.97 -11.62 -1.30
N TYR A 142 5.48 -10.50 -1.80
CA TYR A 142 4.48 -10.48 -2.88
C TYR A 142 5.10 -10.21 -4.25
N LEU A 143 6.43 -10.15 -4.32
CA LEU A 143 7.12 -9.94 -5.58
C LEU A 143 6.93 -11.17 -6.48
N PHE A 144 6.58 -10.92 -7.73
CA PHE A 144 6.26 -11.91 -8.75
C PHE A 144 5.00 -12.75 -8.44
N LEU A 145 4.09 -12.20 -7.63
CA LEU A 145 2.78 -12.80 -7.41
C LEU A 145 2.12 -13.05 -8.78
N ASP A 146 1.55 -14.25 -8.97
CA ASP A 146 0.97 -14.72 -10.23
C ASP A 146 1.93 -14.66 -11.44
N SER A 147 3.24 -14.52 -11.18
CA SER A 147 4.28 -14.35 -12.20
C SER A 147 4.07 -13.13 -13.10
N ASP A 148 3.37 -12.12 -12.63
CA ASP A 148 3.07 -10.90 -13.37
C ASP A 148 4.03 -9.77 -12.98
N TYR A 149 5.10 -9.64 -13.72
CA TYR A 149 6.01 -8.50 -13.67
C TYR A 149 6.32 -8.04 -15.09
N PHE A 150 6.15 -6.76 -15.37
CA PHE A 150 6.33 -6.21 -16.71
C PHE A 150 7.51 -5.24 -16.72
N VAL A 151 8.26 -5.28 -17.81
CA VAL A 151 9.48 -4.49 -17.96
C VAL A 151 9.50 -3.74 -19.28
N TRP A 152 10.25 -2.65 -19.28
CA TRP A 152 10.69 -1.91 -20.45
C TRP A 152 12.17 -2.10 -20.61
N ARG A 153 12.60 -2.46 -21.83
CA ARG A 153 14.04 -2.59 -22.15
C ARG A 153 14.49 -1.52 -23.11
N GLU A 154 15.69 -1.03 -22.87
CA GLU A 154 16.45 -0.24 -23.83
C GLU A 154 17.83 -0.90 -24.02
N ASN A 155 18.21 -1.11 -25.27
CA ASN A 155 19.49 -1.77 -25.64
C ASN A 155 19.73 -3.14 -24.96
N GLY A 156 18.66 -3.88 -24.69
CA GLY A 156 18.69 -5.18 -24.01
C GLY A 156 18.63 -5.12 -22.47
N GLU A 157 18.85 -3.94 -21.87
CA GLU A 157 18.82 -3.74 -20.43
C GLU A 157 17.41 -3.36 -19.92
N ILE A 158 17.03 -3.87 -18.77
CA ILE A 158 15.80 -3.46 -18.09
C ILE A 158 16.02 -2.07 -17.50
N VAL A 159 15.28 -1.08 -17.98
CA VAL A 159 15.36 0.32 -17.52
C VAL A 159 14.12 0.77 -16.73
N ALA A 160 13.00 0.07 -16.87
CA ALA A 160 11.83 0.27 -16.02
C ALA A 160 11.11 -1.07 -15.82
N GLY A 161 10.38 -1.19 -14.70
CA GLY A 161 9.63 -2.39 -14.38
C GLY A 161 8.52 -2.11 -13.36
N VAL A 162 7.47 -2.93 -13.37
CA VAL A 162 6.34 -2.82 -12.46
C VAL A 162 5.61 -4.16 -12.31
N GLN A 163 5.07 -4.40 -11.14
CA GLN A 163 4.14 -5.49 -10.88
C GLN A 163 2.73 -4.93 -10.78
N PRO A 164 1.83 -5.20 -11.74
CA PRO A 164 0.41 -4.91 -11.61
C PRO A 164 -0.28 -6.02 -10.79
N ASN A 165 -1.19 -5.61 -9.90
CA ASN A 165 -2.07 -6.55 -9.21
C ASN A 165 -3.51 -6.13 -9.50
N LYS A 166 -4.29 -7.04 -10.10
CA LYS A 166 -5.69 -6.77 -10.46
C LYS A 166 -6.55 -6.77 -9.20
N CYS A 167 -7.38 -5.73 -9.07
CA CYS A 167 -8.30 -5.53 -7.97
C CYS A 167 -9.71 -5.32 -8.49
N GLU A 168 -10.69 -5.80 -7.72
CA GLU A 168 -12.11 -5.62 -7.99
C GLU A 168 -12.81 -5.17 -6.71
N TRP A 169 -13.47 -4.00 -6.76
CA TRP A 169 -14.22 -3.48 -5.63
C TRP A 169 -15.70 -3.34 -5.95
N GLU A 170 -16.55 -3.67 -4.98
CA GLU A 170 -17.93 -3.25 -4.96
C GLU A 170 -18.04 -1.94 -4.17
N VAL A 171 -18.30 -0.84 -4.86
CA VAL A 171 -18.45 0.49 -4.25
C VAL A 171 -19.89 0.70 -3.83
N LYS A 172 -20.22 0.41 -2.57
CA LYS A 172 -21.58 0.55 -2.03
C LYS A 172 -21.94 2.00 -1.73
N GLN A 173 -20.97 2.74 -1.17
CA GLN A 173 -21.16 4.13 -0.78
C GLN A 173 -19.84 4.87 -0.78
N MET A 174 -19.85 6.09 -1.28
CA MET A 174 -18.76 7.06 -1.12
C MET A 174 -19.33 8.40 -0.67
N SER A 175 -18.68 9.02 0.30
CA SER A 175 -19.09 10.34 0.79
C SER A 175 -18.69 11.46 -0.16
N GLY A 176 -19.39 12.60 -0.05
CA GLY A 176 -19.07 13.80 -0.81
C GLY A 176 -19.56 13.81 -2.26
N PHE A 177 -19.28 14.93 -2.94
CA PHE A 177 -19.71 15.14 -4.33
C PHE A 177 -19.06 14.16 -5.31
N SER A 178 -17.78 13.85 -5.13
CA SER A 178 -17.05 12.86 -5.95
C SER A 178 -17.67 11.48 -5.84
N GLY A 179 -18.08 11.08 -4.64
CA GLY A 179 -18.78 9.81 -4.42
C GLY A 179 -20.14 9.76 -5.12
N LEU A 180 -20.93 10.84 -5.03
CA LEU A 180 -22.19 10.94 -5.75
C LEU A 180 -21.98 10.82 -7.27
N MET A 181 -21.00 11.51 -7.81
CA MET A 181 -20.65 11.43 -9.23
C MET A 181 -20.25 10.01 -9.62
N MET A 182 -19.36 9.37 -8.88
CA MET A 182 -18.85 8.05 -9.21
C MET A 182 -19.91 6.95 -9.10
N VAL A 183 -20.78 7.01 -8.10
CA VAL A 183 -21.77 5.94 -7.84
C VAL A 183 -23.07 6.15 -8.61
N LYS A 184 -23.51 7.40 -8.80
CA LYS A 184 -24.84 7.69 -9.35
C LYS A 184 -24.86 8.38 -10.72
N VAL A 185 -23.84 9.16 -11.08
CA VAL A 185 -23.86 9.96 -12.32
C VAL A 185 -23.06 9.26 -13.42
N LEU A 186 -21.78 8.98 -13.19
CA LEU A 186 -20.89 8.42 -14.20
C LEU A 186 -21.37 7.06 -14.78
N PRO A 187 -21.95 6.12 -13.98
CA PRO A 187 -22.45 4.86 -14.51
C PRO A 187 -23.64 4.99 -15.47
N ASN A 188 -24.34 6.14 -15.43
CA ASN A 188 -25.49 6.40 -16.30
C ASN A 188 -25.11 7.15 -17.60
N ILE A 189 -23.86 7.58 -17.74
CA ILE A 189 -23.36 8.18 -18.96
C ILE A 189 -22.89 7.07 -19.90
N PRO A 190 -23.49 6.90 -21.10
CA PRO A 190 -23.22 5.76 -21.99
C PRO A 190 -21.74 5.53 -22.29
N LEU A 191 -20.96 6.61 -22.52
CA LEU A 191 -19.53 6.55 -22.80
C LEU A 191 -18.68 6.18 -21.58
N LEU A 192 -19.14 6.48 -20.36
CA LEU A 192 -18.40 6.24 -19.13
C LEU A 192 -18.83 4.96 -18.40
N LYS A 193 -20.00 4.44 -18.74
CA LYS A 193 -20.53 3.20 -18.15
C LYS A 193 -19.56 2.01 -18.30
N LYS A 194 -18.80 1.95 -19.38
CA LYS A 194 -17.76 0.92 -19.58
C LYS A 194 -16.67 0.98 -18.50
N TYR A 195 -16.34 2.20 -18.06
CA TYR A 195 -15.20 2.44 -17.17
C TYR A 195 -15.57 2.57 -15.70
N VAL A 196 -16.81 2.97 -15.41
CA VAL A 196 -17.27 3.20 -14.04
C VAL A 196 -18.49 2.35 -13.75
N ASN A 197 -18.24 1.14 -13.26
CA ASN A 197 -19.29 0.26 -12.75
C ASN A 197 -19.14 0.08 -11.23
N PRO A 198 -19.96 0.75 -10.40
CA PRO A 198 -19.80 0.66 -8.93
C PRO A 198 -19.97 -0.75 -8.37
N LYS A 199 -20.70 -1.62 -9.08
CA LYS A 199 -20.90 -3.03 -8.67
C LYS A 199 -19.69 -3.91 -8.99
N LYS A 200 -18.85 -3.46 -9.90
CA LYS A 200 -17.67 -4.16 -10.37
C LYS A 200 -16.63 -3.14 -10.84
N PHE A 201 -16.04 -2.43 -9.89
CA PHE A 201 -15.02 -1.45 -10.19
C PHE A 201 -13.64 -2.13 -10.26
N GLU A 202 -13.19 -2.36 -11.49
CA GLU A 202 -11.91 -3.01 -11.76
C GLU A 202 -10.80 -1.98 -11.95
N PHE A 203 -9.65 -2.25 -11.35
CA PHE A 203 -8.43 -1.45 -11.47
C PHE A 203 -7.20 -2.30 -11.20
N VAL A 204 -6.03 -1.74 -11.35
CA VAL A 204 -4.77 -2.37 -10.94
C VAL A 204 -4.06 -1.54 -9.89
N THR A 205 -3.43 -2.18 -8.90
CA THR A 205 -2.37 -1.54 -8.14
C THR A 205 -1.05 -1.75 -8.84
N LEU A 206 -0.17 -0.76 -8.78
CA LEU A 206 1.15 -0.80 -9.40
C LEU A 206 2.21 -0.81 -8.29
N ASP A 207 2.77 -1.99 -8.08
CA ASP A 207 3.70 -2.27 -6.99
C ASP A 207 5.10 -2.60 -7.52
N TYR A 208 6.09 -2.65 -6.66
CA TYR A 208 7.48 -3.02 -6.99
C TYR A 208 8.00 -2.28 -8.22
N VAL A 209 7.76 -0.97 -8.27
CA VAL A 209 8.19 -0.13 -9.39
C VAL A 209 9.71 -0.01 -9.38
N PHE A 210 10.31 -0.32 -10.52
CA PHE A 210 11.73 -0.14 -10.80
C PHE A 210 11.93 0.89 -11.92
N PHE A 211 12.94 1.72 -11.80
CA PHE A 211 13.44 2.55 -12.90
C PHE A 211 14.92 2.85 -12.71
N ALA A 212 15.66 2.79 -13.81
CA ALA A 212 17.04 3.23 -13.85
C ALA A 212 17.09 4.76 -13.92
N GLU A 213 18.15 5.36 -13.39
CA GLU A 213 18.36 6.81 -13.41
C GLU A 213 18.32 7.33 -14.86
N GLY A 214 17.55 8.39 -15.08
CA GLY A 214 17.34 9.01 -16.40
C GLY A 214 16.30 8.33 -17.29
N TYR A 215 15.59 7.32 -16.79
CA TYR A 215 14.51 6.61 -17.51
C TYR A 215 13.13 6.75 -16.84
N GLU A 216 12.96 7.76 -16.00
CA GLU A 216 11.70 8.02 -15.29
C GLU A 216 10.53 8.24 -16.25
N ASP A 217 10.78 8.77 -17.44
CA ASP A 217 9.81 8.97 -18.52
C ASP A 217 9.21 7.66 -19.07
N LYS A 218 9.93 6.53 -18.93
CA LYS A 218 9.42 5.22 -19.34
C LYS A 218 8.33 4.67 -18.43
N LEU A 219 8.27 5.14 -17.19
CA LEU A 219 7.24 4.69 -16.24
C LEU A 219 5.84 5.07 -16.69
N GLU A 220 5.64 6.27 -17.24
CA GLU A 220 4.34 6.69 -17.74
C GLU A 220 3.83 5.77 -18.86
N LEU A 221 4.70 5.45 -19.81
CA LEU A 221 4.40 4.53 -20.90
C LEU A 221 4.15 3.10 -20.40
N LEU A 222 4.92 2.66 -19.42
CA LEU A 222 4.77 1.34 -18.80
C LEU A 222 3.42 1.25 -18.04
N PHE A 223 3.06 2.25 -17.26
CA PHE A 223 1.79 2.29 -16.54
C PHE A 223 0.59 2.32 -17.48
N GLU A 224 0.65 3.12 -18.56
CA GLU A 224 -0.39 3.11 -19.58
C GLU A 224 -0.53 1.72 -20.23
N GLY A 225 0.59 1.06 -20.53
CA GLY A 225 0.60 -0.30 -21.04
C GLY A 225 -0.04 -1.30 -20.09
N MET A 226 0.15 -1.15 -18.78
CA MET A 226 -0.54 -2.00 -17.78
C MET A 226 -2.05 -1.79 -17.80
N LEU A 227 -2.51 -0.54 -17.91
CA LEU A 227 -3.95 -0.28 -18.05
C LEU A 227 -4.53 -0.95 -19.32
N HIS A 228 -3.78 -0.94 -20.42
CA HIS A 228 -4.19 -1.62 -21.65
C HIS A 228 -4.22 -3.14 -21.49
N GLU A 229 -3.18 -3.73 -20.92
CA GLU A 229 -3.04 -5.19 -20.73
C GLU A 229 -4.17 -5.77 -19.88
N TYR A 230 -4.58 -5.05 -18.86
CA TYR A 230 -5.64 -5.49 -17.92
C TYR A 230 -7.04 -5.01 -18.30
N ASP A 231 -7.20 -4.32 -19.46
CA ASP A 231 -8.47 -3.68 -19.91
C ASP A 231 -9.12 -2.82 -18.83
N VAL A 232 -8.32 -2.03 -18.13
CA VAL A 232 -8.75 -1.07 -17.11
C VAL A 232 -8.30 0.34 -17.49
N PHE A 233 -8.96 1.36 -16.94
CA PHE A 233 -8.60 2.77 -17.21
C PHE A 233 -7.93 3.46 -16.02
N PHE A 234 -7.80 2.75 -14.90
CA PHE A 234 -7.44 3.32 -13.62
C PHE A 234 -6.46 2.43 -12.87
N SER A 235 -5.45 3.03 -12.27
CA SER A 235 -4.55 2.35 -11.35
C SER A 235 -4.30 3.18 -10.09
N LEU A 236 -3.90 2.48 -9.01
CA LEU A 236 -3.47 3.05 -7.75
C LEU A 236 -1.99 2.73 -7.51
N ILE A 237 -1.28 3.74 -7.03
CA ILE A 237 0.11 3.61 -6.59
C ILE A 237 0.19 4.19 -5.18
N PHE A 238 0.56 3.37 -4.22
CA PHE A 238 0.74 3.79 -2.83
C PHE A 238 2.22 4.07 -2.59
N GLN A 239 2.53 5.25 -2.08
CA GLN A 239 3.92 5.63 -1.94
C GLN A 239 4.16 6.47 -0.68
N ASP A 240 5.15 6.08 0.13
CA ASP A 240 5.61 6.89 1.26
C ASP A 240 6.05 8.29 0.79
N LEU A 241 5.65 9.32 1.52
CA LEU A 241 5.93 10.71 1.15
C LEU A 241 7.43 11.06 1.16
N LYS A 242 8.25 10.31 1.89
CA LYS A 242 9.71 10.46 1.94
C LYS A 242 10.42 9.75 0.78
N SER A 243 9.70 8.86 0.06
CA SER A 243 10.30 8.13 -1.05
C SER A 243 10.75 9.06 -2.17
N PRO A 244 11.94 8.86 -2.73
CA PRO A 244 12.38 9.58 -3.94
C PRO A 244 11.41 9.43 -5.11
N PHE A 245 10.77 8.27 -5.24
CA PHE A 245 9.78 8.00 -6.28
C PHE A 245 8.54 8.91 -6.19
N THR A 246 8.17 9.37 -5.00
CA THR A 246 7.09 10.36 -4.83
C THR A 246 7.31 11.63 -5.65
N ARG A 247 8.56 12.07 -5.83
CA ARG A 247 8.88 13.22 -6.68
C ARG A 247 8.65 12.92 -8.16
N VAL A 248 9.00 11.72 -8.61
CA VAL A 248 8.76 11.28 -10.00
C VAL A 248 7.25 11.28 -10.27
N LEU A 249 6.45 10.66 -9.41
CA LEU A 249 4.99 10.59 -9.55
C LEU A 249 4.32 11.98 -9.56
N LYS A 250 4.82 12.93 -8.75
CA LYS A 250 4.29 14.31 -8.74
C LYS A 250 4.56 15.08 -10.03
N ASN A 251 5.59 14.73 -10.78
CA ASN A 251 5.96 15.38 -12.05
C ASN A 251 5.40 14.64 -13.28
N MET A 252 4.85 13.43 -13.10
CA MET A 252 4.27 12.61 -14.15
C MET A 252 2.87 13.10 -14.54
N ASP A 253 2.48 12.98 -15.80
CA ASP A 253 1.08 13.15 -16.20
C ASP A 253 0.24 11.98 -15.68
N MET A 254 -0.43 12.20 -14.56
CA MET A 254 -1.29 11.19 -13.91
C MET A 254 -2.67 11.06 -14.59
N GLY A 255 -2.95 11.88 -15.61
CA GLY A 255 -4.21 11.87 -16.36
C GLY A 255 -5.35 12.63 -15.67
N LEU A 256 -6.54 12.55 -16.26
CA LEU A 256 -7.67 13.41 -15.95
C LEU A 256 -8.13 13.35 -14.49
N MET A 257 -8.16 12.16 -13.89
CA MET A 257 -8.69 11.97 -12.53
C MET A 257 -7.79 12.57 -11.44
N SER A 258 -6.51 12.80 -11.72
CA SER A 258 -5.59 13.42 -10.76
C SER A 258 -5.98 14.87 -10.43
N HIS A 259 -6.65 15.57 -11.36
CA HIS A 259 -7.05 16.96 -11.20
C HIS A 259 -8.34 17.14 -10.36
N PHE A 260 -9.11 16.08 -10.16
CA PHE A 260 -10.42 16.17 -9.48
C PHE A 260 -10.40 15.79 -8.00
N SER A 261 -9.27 15.38 -7.47
CA SER A 261 -9.20 14.97 -6.07
C SER A 261 -7.87 15.33 -5.45
N ASN A 262 -7.94 15.90 -4.26
CA ASN A 262 -6.77 15.87 -3.38
C ASN A 262 -6.35 14.42 -3.20
N VAL A 263 -5.05 14.15 -3.35
CA VAL A 263 -4.51 12.82 -3.09
C VAL A 263 -4.74 12.54 -1.61
N PRO A 264 -5.52 11.53 -1.24
CA PRO A 264 -5.69 11.20 0.17
C PRO A 264 -4.34 10.75 0.71
N ASN A 265 -3.93 11.37 1.78
CA ASN A 265 -2.78 10.92 2.54
C ASN A 265 -3.24 9.87 3.55
N GLY A 266 -2.44 8.85 3.73
CA GLY A 266 -2.65 7.85 4.76
C GLY A 266 -1.50 7.85 5.76
N LYS A 267 -1.72 7.17 6.87
CA LYS A 267 -0.72 6.97 7.93
C LYS A 267 -0.36 5.49 8.03
N VAL A 268 0.93 5.23 8.17
CA VAL A 268 1.43 3.91 8.58
C VAL A 268 1.55 3.91 10.09
N MET A 269 0.74 3.09 10.74
CA MET A 269 0.78 2.90 12.19
C MET A 269 1.48 1.59 12.52
N MET A 270 2.36 1.59 13.52
CA MET A 270 3.15 0.40 13.87
C MET A 270 3.40 0.26 15.36
N THR A 271 3.40 -0.99 15.85
CA THR A 271 4.06 -1.36 17.10
C THR A 271 5.39 -2.02 16.80
N LEU A 272 6.44 -1.64 17.50
CA LEU A 272 7.78 -2.20 17.35
C LEU A 272 8.14 -2.96 18.62
N ASN A 273 8.36 -4.26 18.50
CA ASN A 273 8.73 -5.14 19.59
C ASN A 273 10.20 -5.54 19.44
N ASN A 274 10.93 -5.58 20.56
CA ASN A 274 12.36 -5.92 20.60
C ASN A 274 13.25 -5.02 19.71
N VAL A 275 12.92 -3.73 19.65
CA VAL A 275 13.61 -2.70 18.85
C VAL A 275 14.09 -1.58 19.77
N SER A 276 15.33 -1.17 19.67
CA SER A 276 15.90 -0.06 20.44
C SER A 276 15.29 1.29 20.02
N ASP A 277 15.41 2.30 20.87
CA ASP A 277 14.89 3.64 20.55
C ASP A 277 15.62 4.28 19.36
N ALA A 278 16.92 4.05 19.22
CA ALA A 278 17.69 4.51 18.06
C ALA A 278 17.19 3.87 16.75
N GLN A 279 16.87 2.57 16.76
CA GLN A 279 16.29 1.88 15.62
C GLN A 279 14.88 2.40 15.29
N LYS A 280 14.05 2.70 16.30
CA LYS A 280 12.73 3.31 16.10
C LYS A 280 12.84 4.67 15.43
N GLU A 281 13.80 5.48 15.85
CA GLU A 281 14.09 6.80 15.27
C GLU A 281 14.49 6.66 13.79
N ASN A 282 15.39 5.73 13.48
CA ASN A 282 15.79 5.44 12.10
C ASN A 282 14.61 5.03 11.22
N ILE A 283 13.78 4.09 11.69
CA ILE A 283 12.58 3.64 10.96
C ILE A 283 11.66 4.83 10.65
N THR A 284 11.51 5.74 11.60
CA THR A 284 10.63 6.91 11.44
C THR A 284 11.20 7.94 10.47
N ASN A 285 12.51 8.01 10.29
CA ASN A 285 13.16 9.03 9.46
C ASN A 285 13.32 8.60 7.99
N LYS A 286 13.29 7.32 7.68
CA LYS A 286 13.45 6.76 6.32
C LYS A 286 12.11 6.44 5.67
N PRO A 287 12.04 6.30 4.33
CA PRO A 287 10.83 5.85 3.67
C PRO A 287 10.51 4.39 4.03
N ILE A 288 9.23 4.05 3.97
CA ILE A 288 8.69 2.71 4.20
C ILE A 288 8.10 2.20 2.89
N PHE A 289 8.39 0.95 2.55
CA PHE A 289 7.76 0.32 1.40
C PHE A 289 6.27 0.10 1.69
N THR A 290 5.43 0.58 0.78
CA THR A 290 3.98 0.44 0.82
C THR A 290 3.54 -0.42 -0.34
N CYS A 291 2.78 -1.47 -0.09
CA CYS A 291 2.32 -2.41 -1.11
C CYS A 291 0.81 -2.29 -1.31
N GLY A 292 0.39 -2.19 -2.57
CA GLY A 292 -1.02 -2.12 -2.93
C GLY A 292 -1.79 -3.39 -2.59
N VAL A 293 -1.13 -4.55 -2.60
CA VAL A 293 -1.73 -5.84 -2.16
C VAL A 293 -2.19 -5.78 -0.70
N ASP A 294 -1.50 -5.05 0.16
CA ASP A 294 -1.91 -4.85 1.55
C ASP A 294 -3.12 -3.90 1.68
N MET A 295 -3.34 -3.03 0.69
CA MET A 295 -4.33 -1.93 0.74
C MET A 295 -5.56 -2.17 -0.14
N SER A 296 -5.54 -3.18 -1.00
CA SER A 296 -6.62 -3.50 -1.96
C SER A 296 -7.65 -4.52 -1.43
#